data_1c4290c94d933efaee1b0dbb69a7c44d
#
_entry.id   1c4290c94d933efaee1b0dbb69a7c44d
#
_cell.length_a   1.000
_cell.length_b   1.000
_cell.length_c   1.000
_cell.angle_alpha   90.00
_cell.angle_beta   90.00
_cell.angle_gamma   90.00
#
_symmetry.space_group_name_H-M   'P 1'
#
loop_
_entity.id
_entity.type
_entity.pdbx_description
1 polymer ?
#
loop_
_entity_poly.entity_id
_entity_poly.type
_entity_poly.pdbx_seq_one_letter_code
_entity_poly.pdbx_strand_id
1 'polypeptide(L)'
;RYGSSAASDVYKRQAINRFGRSANPAFTRNFNGFTGDIPLSERMTLDGAVNKTGILLSLCFGGAFIGWNIPSLMFPAMIIGFILALVTIFRSPAKAGSTAPLYSLTQGIFLGGITLFFEAQFPGIAIQALALTFGILATLLVCYKSGLILPTQNFRLMIASAIGGILPVSYTHLTLPTSHNV
;
A
#
# COMPACT_ATOMS: atom_id res chain seq x y z
N ARG A 1 5.91 37.10 -33.07
CA ARG A 1 4.98 36.05 -32.53
C ARG A 1 5.75 34.88 -31.86
N TYR A 2 6.59 35.18 -30.86
CA TYR A 2 7.32 34.13 -30.11
C TYR A 2 7.16 34.25 -28.59
N GLY A 3 6.11 34.92 -28.08
CA GLY A 3 5.94 35.22 -26.66
C GLY A 3 4.99 34.28 -25.88
N SER A 4 4.22 33.41 -26.58
CA SER A 4 3.14 32.68 -25.88
C SER A 4 3.52 31.28 -25.32
N SER A 5 4.56 30.67 -25.88
CA SER A 5 5.00 29.33 -25.46
C SER A 5 5.73 29.34 -24.10
N ALA A 6 6.64 30.28 -23.91
CA ALA A 6 7.40 30.40 -22.66
C ALA A 6 6.52 30.77 -21.47
N ALA A 7 5.51 31.62 -21.67
CA ALA A 7 4.56 31.97 -20.59
C ALA A 7 3.68 30.80 -20.20
N SER A 8 3.25 29.95 -21.16
CA SER A 8 2.45 28.76 -20.86
C SER A 8 3.24 27.70 -20.09
N ASP A 9 4.54 27.57 -20.38
CA ASP A 9 5.43 26.61 -19.69
C ASP A 9 5.77 27.06 -18.26
N VAL A 10 5.90 28.37 -18.03
CA VAL A 10 6.08 28.95 -16.68
C VAL A 10 4.80 28.75 -15.85
N TYR A 11 3.62 28.96 -16.43
CA TYR A 11 2.34 28.73 -15.76
C TYR A 11 2.12 27.26 -15.41
N LYS A 12 2.45 26.33 -16.31
CA LYS A 12 2.38 24.89 -16.04
C LYS A 12 3.35 24.47 -14.93
N ARG A 13 4.56 24.97 -14.92
CA ARG A 13 5.55 24.71 -13.86
C ARG A 13 5.11 25.28 -12.50
N GLN A 14 4.50 26.45 -12.45
CA GLN A 14 3.95 27.03 -11.22
C GLN A 14 2.73 26.27 -10.72
N ALA A 15 1.84 25.79 -11.58
CA ALA A 15 0.70 24.97 -11.20
C ALA A 15 1.17 23.63 -10.63
N ILE A 16 2.12 22.96 -11.28
CA ILE A 16 2.69 21.68 -10.80
C ILE A 16 3.37 21.88 -9.43
N ASN A 17 4.08 22.96 -9.20
CA ASN A 17 4.73 23.26 -7.91
C ASN A 17 3.73 23.60 -6.80
N ARG A 18 2.55 24.13 -7.11
CA ARG A 18 1.49 24.38 -6.11
C ARG A 18 0.74 23.10 -5.71
N PHE A 19 0.46 22.23 -6.66
CA PHE A 19 -0.22 20.95 -6.41
C PHE A 19 0.73 19.85 -5.87
N GLY A 20 2.05 20.00 -6.04
CA GLY A 20 3.05 19.05 -5.57
C GLY A 20 3.44 19.21 -4.09
N ARG A 21 2.99 20.26 -3.40
CA ARG A 21 3.25 20.41 -1.97
C ARG A 21 2.15 19.74 -1.16
N SER A 22 2.30 18.43 -0.97
CA SER A 22 1.53 17.72 0.05
C SER A 22 1.85 18.29 1.42
N ALA A 23 0.82 18.67 2.19
CA ALA A 23 0.95 19.11 3.58
C ALA A 23 1.39 17.97 4.53
N ASN A 24 1.54 16.75 4.02
CA ASN A 24 1.99 15.60 4.79
C ASN A 24 3.52 15.60 4.90
N PRO A 25 4.10 15.77 6.12
CA PRO A 25 5.55 15.84 6.32
C PRO A 25 6.28 14.56 5.90
N ALA A 26 5.61 13.40 5.86
CA ALA A 26 6.18 12.17 5.36
C ALA A 26 6.44 12.22 3.85
N PHE A 27 5.58 12.93 3.09
CA PHE A 27 5.76 13.13 1.65
C PHE A 27 6.79 14.22 1.35
N THR A 28 6.80 15.34 2.07
CA THR A 28 7.74 16.45 1.80
C THR A 28 9.19 16.09 2.11
N ARG A 29 9.46 15.28 3.14
CA ARG A 29 10.82 14.80 3.44
C ARG A 29 11.38 13.87 2.36
N ASN A 30 10.54 13.04 1.76
CA ASN A 30 10.98 12.10 0.74
C ASN A 30 11.13 12.75 -0.65
N PHE A 31 10.31 13.74 -1.00
CA PHE A 31 10.37 14.37 -2.32
C PHE A 31 11.57 15.31 -2.50
N ASN A 32 12.04 15.99 -1.46
CA ASN A 32 13.23 16.85 -1.56
C ASN A 32 14.53 16.06 -1.74
N GLY A 33 14.54 14.75 -1.41
CA GLY A 33 15.65 13.85 -1.71
C GLY A 33 15.62 13.29 -3.14
N PHE A 34 14.49 13.42 -3.85
CA PHE A 34 14.30 12.85 -5.20
C PHE A 34 14.58 13.82 -6.36
N THR A 35 14.88 15.09 -6.09
CA THR A 35 15.23 16.10 -7.12
C THR A 35 16.72 16.11 -7.48
N GLY A 36 17.57 15.29 -6.84
CA GLY A 36 18.91 15.00 -7.30
C GLY A 36 18.87 14.04 -8.50
N ASP A 37 19.81 14.19 -9.43
CA ASP A 37 20.03 13.27 -10.55
C ASP A 37 20.26 11.85 -10.01
N ILE A 38 19.16 11.07 -9.86
CA ILE A 38 19.25 9.67 -9.51
C ILE A 38 19.82 8.95 -10.72
N PRO A 39 20.98 8.28 -10.58
CA PRO A 39 21.55 7.50 -11.67
C PRO A 39 20.50 6.53 -12.21
N LEU A 40 20.47 6.33 -13.51
CA LEU A 40 19.50 5.45 -14.20
C LEU A 40 19.46 4.03 -13.62
N SER A 41 20.58 3.60 -12.98
CA SER A 41 20.71 2.32 -12.29
C SER A 41 19.93 2.23 -10.96
N GLU A 42 19.57 3.36 -10.35
CA GLU A 42 18.80 3.41 -9.09
C GLU A 42 17.33 3.76 -9.30
N ARG A 43 16.90 3.99 -10.54
CA ARG A 43 15.48 4.21 -10.83
C ARG A 43 14.73 2.89 -10.59
N MET A 44 13.69 2.94 -9.77
CA MET A 44 12.79 1.81 -9.59
C MET A 44 12.15 1.46 -10.94
N THR A 45 12.58 0.34 -11.50
CA THR A 45 11.90 -0.25 -12.66
C THR A 45 10.61 -0.91 -12.18
N LEU A 46 9.61 -0.95 -13.05
CA LEU A 46 8.33 -1.59 -12.74
C LEU A 46 8.53 -3.06 -12.37
N ASP A 47 9.40 -3.76 -13.12
CA ASP A 47 9.78 -5.16 -12.84
C ASP A 47 10.45 -5.33 -11.47
N GLY A 48 11.33 -4.40 -11.09
CA GLY A 48 11.97 -4.42 -9.79
C GLY A 48 10.99 -4.20 -8.64
N ALA A 49 10.00 -3.32 -8.83
CA ALA A 49 8.94 -3.07 -7.86
C ALA A 49 8.05 -4.31 -7.70
N VAL A 50 7.61 -4.92 -8.80
CA VAL A 50 6.78 -6.13 -8.81
C VAL A 50 7.48 -7.29 -8.13
N ASN A 51 8.75 -7.54 -8.45
CA ASN A 51 9.53 -8.62 -7.84
C ASN A 51 9.71 -8.42 -6.32
N LYS A 52 10.04 -7.20 -5.89
CA LYS A 52 10.15 -6.87 -4.45
C LYS A 52 8.82 -7.04 -3.73
N THR A 53 7.72 -6.59 -4.32
CA THR A 53 6.38 -6.77 -3.75
C THR A 53 6.01 -8.25 -3.68
N GLY A 54 6.35 -9.05 -4.71
CA GLY A 54 6.13 -10.48 -4.70
C GLY A 54 6.88 -11.20 -3.56
N ILE A 55 8.13 -10.83 -3.33
CA ILE A 55 8.94 -11.38 -2.22
C ILE A 55 8.33 -10.98 -0.87
N LEU A 56 7.94 -9.72 -0.69
CA LEU A 56 7.32 -9.24 0.55
C LEU A 56 5.97 -9.92 0.80
N LEU A 57 5.19 -10.13 -0.25
CA LEU A 57 3.92 -10.86 -0.16
C LEU A 57 4.12 -12.31 0.25
N SER A 58 5.12 -12.98 -0.32
CA SER A 58 5.46 -14.38 0.05
C SER A 58 5.93 -14.49 1.51
N LEU A 59 6.72 -13.51 1.98
CA LEU A 59 7.13 -13.44 3.39
C LEU A 59 5.94 -13.18 4.32
N CYS A 60 5.03 -12.30 3.92
CA CYS A 60 3.81 -12.03 4.65
C CYS A 60 2.94 -13.29 4.76
N PHE A 61 2.81 -14.04 3.66
CA PHE A 61 2.05 -15.30 3.64
C PHE A 61 2.69 -16.37 4.55
N GLY A 62 4.03 -16.51 4.49
CA GLY A 62 4.78 -17.37 5.39
C GLY A 62 4.60 -16.98 6.86
N GLY A 63 4.64 -15.68 7.16
CA GLY A 63 4.33 -15.13 8.48
C GLY A 63 2.90 -15.45 8.93
N ALA A 64 1.92 -15.33 8.04
CA ALA A 64 0.52 -15.64 8.33
C ALA A 64 0.33 -17.12 8.67
N PHE A 65 1.03 -18.01 7.98
CA PHE A 65 1.01 -19.44 8.31
C PHE A 65 1.58 -19.73 9.71
N ILE A 66 2.66 -19.04 10.11
CA ILE A 66 3.23 -19.13 11.45
C ILE A 66 2.24 -18.61 12.49
N GLY A 67 1.65 -17.44 12.26
CA GLY A 67 0.67 -16.82 13.17
C GLY A 67 -0.60 -17.63 13.33
N TRP A 68 -1.02 -18.33 12.27
CA TRP A 68 -2.14 -19.28 12.33
C TRP A 68 -1.86 -20.47 13.26
N ASN A 69 -0.64 -21.02 13.20
CA ASN A 69 -0.27 -22.16 14.03
C ASN A 69 0.07 -21.78 15.47
N ILE A 70 0.54 -20.56 15.71
CA ILE A 70 0.96 -20.07 17.03
C ILE A 70 0.26 -18.74 17.34
N PRO A 71 -1.03 -18.76 17.74
CA PRO A 71 -1.81 -17.54 17.95
C PRO A 71 -1.30 -16.65 19.09
N SER A 72 -0.54 -17.21 20.03
CA SER A 72 0.08 -16.43 21.11
C SER A 72 1.08 -15.37 20.62
N LEU A 73 1.62 -15.53 19.41
CA LEU A 73 2.51 -14.54 18.77
C LEU A 73 1.76 -13.31 18.23
N MET A 74 0.43 -13.31 18.20
CA MET A 74 -0.37 -12.21 17.65
C MET A 74 -0.10 -10.87 18.36
N PHE A 75 -0.13 -10.87 19.70
CA PHE A 75 0.09 -9.65 20.48
C PHE A 75 1.53 -9.11 20.38
N PRO A 76 2.59 -9.91 20.59
CA PRO A 76 3.95 -9.44 20.39
C PRO A 76 4.19 -9.02 18.92
N ALA A 77 3.65 -9.72 17.93
CA ALA A 77 3.77 -9.33 16.53
C ALA A 77 3.08 -7.99 16.22
N MET A 78 1.94 -7.71 16.83
CA MET A 78 1.26 -6.41 16.72
C MET A 78 2.15 -5.27 17.21
N ILE A 79 2.75 -5.40 18.38
CA ILE A 79 3.60 -4.35 18.98
C ILE A 79 4.88 -4.17 18.16
N ILE A 80 5.57 -5.26 17.82
CA ILE A 80 6.80 -5.24 17.03
C ILE A 80 6.50 -4.69 15.63
N GLY A 81 5.42 -5.12 15.00
CA GLY A 81 4.98 -4.63 13.69
C GLY A 81 4.70 -3.13 13.69
N PHE A 82 4.04 -2.63 14.74
CA PHE A 82 3.79 -1.19 14.90
C PHE A 82 5.08 -0.39 15.05
N ILE A 83 6.02 -0.86 15.88
CA ILE A 83 7.34 -0.22 16.04
C ILE A 83 8.11 -0.25 14.72
N LEU A 84 8.14 -1.37 14.02
CA LEU A 84 8.79 -1.50 12.71
C LEU A 84 8.16 -0.58 11.66
N ALA A 85 6.83 -0.42 11.68
CA ALA A 85 6.15 0.52 10.80
C ALA A 85 6.61 1.96 11.05
N LEU A 86 6.63 2.39 12.31
CA LEU A 86 7.12 3.72 12.68
C LEU A 86 8.59 3.91 12.28
N VAL A 87 9.44 2.93 12.58
CA VAL A 87 10.86 2.98 12.18
C VAL A 87 11.01 3.09 10.66
N THR A 88 10.21 2.33 9.90
CA THR A 88 10.28 2.34 8.43
C THR A 88 9.81 3.68 7.85
N ILE A 89 8.76 4.29 8.42
CA ILE A 89 8.23 5.60 8.00
C ILE A 89 9.23 6.72 8.28
N PHE A 90 9.86 6.69 9.45
CA PHE A 90 10.80 7.77 9.86
C PHE A 90 12.23 7.57 9.35
N ARG A 91 12.55 6.40 8.82
CA ARG A 91 13.88 6.08 8.31
C ARG A 91 14.05 6.59 6.87
N SER A 92 15.31 6.84 6.47
CA SER A 92 15.63 7.25 5.10
C SER A 92 15.29 6.14 4.08
N PRO A 93 14.82 6.50 2.86
CA PRO A 93 14.39 5.54 1.84
C PRO A 93 15.43 4.48 1.49
N ALA A 94 16.72 4.85 1.49
CA ALA A 94 17.82 3.94 1.19
C ALA A 94 17.93 2.76 2.18
N LYS A 95 17.52 2.96 3.44
CA LYS A 95 17.58 1.95 4.50
C LYS A 95 16.25 1.23 4.72
N ALA A 96 15.16 1.71 4.13
CA ALA A 96 13.84 1.09 4.23
C ALA A 96 13.78 -0.30 3.58
N GLY A 97 14.62 -0.56 2.57
CA GLY A 97 14.71 -1.85 1.89
C GLY A 97 15.08 -3.02 2.80
N SER A 98 15.83 -2.79 3.88
CA SER A 98 16.19 -3.85 4.84
C SER A 98 15.15 -4.07 5.94
N THR A 99 14.34 -3.05 6.25
CA THR A 99 13.30 -3.15 7.29
C THR A 99 11.97 -3.67 6.74
N ALA A 100 11.71 -3.50 5.45
CA ALA A 100 10.48 -3.94 4.80
C ALA A 100 10.24 -5.46 4.88
N PRO A 101 11.23 -6.35 4.68
CA PRO A 101 11.02 -7.79 4.83
C PRO A 101 10.67 -8.20 6.26
N LEU A 102 11.34 -7.62 7.26
CA LEU A 102 11.05 -7.86 8.67
C LEU A 102 9.64 -7.40 9.04
N TYR A 103 9.26 -6.21 8.59
CA TYR A 103 7.92 -5.70 8.77
C TYR A 103 6.86 -6.61 8.12
N SER A 104 7.11 -7.04 6.87
CA SER A 104 6.21 -7.93 6.14
C SER A 104 6.00 -9.27 6.86
N LEU A 105 7.07 -9.89 7.36
CA LEU A 105 6.99 -11.13 8.12
C LEU A 105 6.20 -10.94 9.43
N THR A 106 6.52 -9.90 10.20
CA THR A 106 5.86 -9.61 11.47
C THR A 106 4.38 -9.27 11.27
N GLN A 107 4.08 -8.51 10.23
CA GLN A 107 2.71 -8.19 9.85
C GLN A 107 1.93 -9.44 9.42
N GLY A 108 2.61 -10.37 8.72
CA GLY A 108 2.03 -11.67 8.38
C GLY A 108 1.64 -12.47 9.62
N ILE A 109 2.53 -12.57 10.62
CA ILE A 109 2.26 -13.27 11.88
C ILE A 109 1.03 -12.67 12.58
N PHE A 110 0.95 -11.34 12.65
CA PHE A 110 -0.21 -10.67 13.22
C PHE A 110 -1.49 -10.98 12.45
N LEU A 111 -1.47 -10.87 11.10
CA LEU A 111 -2.62 -11.18 10.26
C LEU A 111 -3.07 -12.64 10.40
N GLY A 112 -2.14 -13.60 10.48
CA GLY A 112 -2.46 -15.00 10.68
C GLY A 112 -3.16 -15.25 12.02
N GLY A 113 -2.65 -14.65 13.09
CA GLY A 113 -3.24 -14.76 14.43
C GLY A 113 -4.63 -14.13 14.53
N ILE A 114 -4.80 -12.90 13.98
CA ILE A 114 -6.10 -12.22 13.96
C ILE A 114 -7.12 -12.95 13.09
N THR A 115 -6.67 -13.51 11.97
CA THR A 115 -7.54 -14.31 11.07
C THR A 115 -8.07 -15.55 11.80
N LEU A 116 -7.20 -16.25 12.54
CA LEU A 116 -7.62 -17.40 13.35
C LEU A 116 -8.63 -16.99 14.43
N PHE A 117 -8.41 -15.85 15.09
CA PHE A 117 -9.32 -15.34 16.12
C PHE A 117 -10.73 -15.07 15.54
N PHE A 118 -10.81 -14.41 14.38
CA PHE A 118 -12.09 -14.17 13.72
C PHE A 118 -12.71 -15.42 13.12
N GLU A 119 -11.90 -16.35 12.64
CA GLU A 119 -12.37 -17.63 12.12
C GLU A 119 -13.05 -18.47 13.19
N ALA A 120 -12.57 -18.40 14.43
CA ALA A 120 -13.18 -19.08 15.57
C ALA A 120 -14.56 -18.48 15.94
N GLN A 121 -14.77 -17.19 15.68
CA GLN A 121 -16.05 -16.52 15.97
C GLN A 121 -17.02 -16.54 14.77
N PHE A 122 -16.51 -16.45 13.56
CA PHE A 122 -17.26 -16.38 12.33
C PHE A 122 -16.66 -17.33 11.28
N PRO A 123 -16.96 -18.64 11.35
CA PRO A 123 -16.33 -19.62 10.47
C PRO A 123 -16.48 -19.28 8.99
N GLY A 124 -15.37 -19.26 8.26
CA GLY A 124 -15.30 -19.06 6.82
C GLY A 124 -15.12 -17.61 6.37
N ILE A 125 -15.52 -16.61 7.15
CA ILE A 125 -15.47 -15.19 6.71
C ILE A 125 -14.03 -14.69 6.64
N ALA A 126 -13.22 -14.97 7.63
CA ALA A 126 -11.86 -14.47 7.72
C ALA A 126 -10.96 -15.09 6.63
N ILE A 127 -11.09 -16.38 6.39
CA ILE A 127 -10.36 -17.09 5.33
C ILE A 127 -10.76 -16.57 3.94
N GLN A 128 -12.06 -16.36 3.70
CA GLN A 128 -12.55 -15.81 2.43
C GLN A 128 -11.99 -14.41 2.17
N ALA A 129 -12.02 -13.52 3.18
CA ALA A 129 -11.47 -12.18 3.06
C ALA A 129 -9.97 -12.19 2.75
N LEU A 130 -9.21 -13.05 3.44
CA LEU A 130 -7.79 -13.21 3.23
C LEU A 130 -7.48 -13.74 1.82
N ALA A 131 -8.16 -14.81 1.41
CA ALA A 131 -7.99 -15.42 0.10
C ALA A 131 -8.32 -14.45 -1.04
N LEU A 132 -9.39 -13.66 -0.92
CA LEU A 132 -9.74 -12.64 -1.89
C LEU A 132 -8.68 -11.53 -1.95
N THR A 133 -8.21 -11.04 -0.81
CA THR A 133 -7.19 -9.97 -0.77
C THR A 133 -5.89 -10.43 -1.41
N PHE A 134 -5.38 -11.58 -1.03
CA PHE A 134 -4.15 -12.12 -1.62
C PHE A 134 -4.36 -12.54 -3.08
N GLY A 135 -5.50 -13.09 -3.43
CA GLY A 135 -5.86 -13.46 -4.81
C GLY A 135 -5.88 -12.25 -5.74
N ILE A 136 -6.52 -11.17 -5.34
CA ILE A 136 -6.55 -9.91 -6.11
C ILE A 136 -5.15 -9.33 -6.23
N LEU A 137 -4.38 -9.27 -5.14
CA LEU A 137 -3.03 -8.72 -5.17
C LEU A 137 -2.10 -9.56 -6.04
N ALA A 138 -2.15 -10.89 -5.95
CA ALA A 138 -1.37 -11.79 -6.79
C ALA A 138 -1.74 -11.64 -8.28
N THR A 139 -3.04 -11.55 -8.59
CA THR A 139 -3.53 -11.32 -9.95
C THR A 139 -3.02 -9.99 -10.50
N LEU A 140 -3.11 -8.91 -9.72
CA LEU A 140 -2.56 -7.61 -10.12
C LEU A 140 -1.06 -7.67 -10.36
N LEU A 141 -0.30 -8.34 -9.50
CA LEU A 141 1.15 -8.52 -9.67
C LEU A 141 1.48 -9.27 -10.99
N VAL A 142 0.74 -10.32 -11.29
CA VAL A 142 0.90 -11.08 -12.55
C VAL A 142 0.55 -10.20 -13.74
N CYS A 143 -0.55 -9.45 -13.69
CA CYS A 143 -0.98 -8.54 -14.75
C CYS A 143 0.04 -7.41 -14.99
N TYR A 144 0.66 -6.88 -13.94
CA TYR A 144 1.74 -5.89 -14.08
C TYR A 144 3.01 -6.52 -14.67
N LYS A 145 3.37 -7.71 -14.21
CA LYS A 145 4.56 -8.42 -14.72
C LYS A 145 4.42 -8.84 -16.19
N SER A 146 3.22 -9.24 -16.61
CA SER A 146 2.93 -9.61 -18.01
C SER A 146 2.72 -8.39 -18.93
N GLY A 147 2.75 -7.17 -18.39
CA GLY A 147 2.55 -5.95 -19.19
C GLY A 147 1.11 -5.73 -19.67
N LEU A 148 0.16 -6.54 -19.20
CA LEU A 148 -1.26 -6.39 -19.53
C LEU A 148 -1.85 -5.07 -19.01
N ILE A 149 -1.33 -4.60 -17.86
CA ILE A 149 -1.75 -3.34 -17.24
C ILE A 149 -0.56 -2.40 -17.21
N LEU A 150 -0.67 -1.30 -17.95
CA LEU A 150 0.28 -0.18 -17.86
C LEU A 150 -0.29 0.86 -16.91
N PRO A 151 0.47 1.31 -15.91
CA PRO A 151 0.04 2.33 -14.95
C PRO A 151 -0.01 3.72 -15.62
N THR A 152 -1.01 3.92 -16.47
CA THR A 152 -1.28 5.21 -17.10
C THR A 152 -1.90 6.19 -16.09
N GLN A 153 -1.84 7.49 -16.40
CA GLN A 153 -2.43 8.51 -15.52
C GLN A 153 -3.95 8.33 -15.37
N ASN A 154 -4.63 7.91 -16.43
CA ASN A 154 -6.07 7.62 -16.41
C ASN A 154 -6.41 6.42 -15.53
N PHE A 155 -5.57 5.38 -15.55
CA PHE A 155 -5.74 4.21 -14.69
C PHE A 155 -5.59 4.57 -13.19
N ARG A 156 -4.63 5.42 -12.84
CA ARG A 156 -4.47 5.93 -11.47
C ARG A 156 -5.67 6.74 -11.01
N LEU A 157 -6.23 7.58 -11.89
CA LEU A 157 -7.45 8.35 -11.59
C LEU A 157 -8.68 7.44 -11.42
N MET A 158 -8.82 6.40 -12.23
CA MET A 158 -9.89 5.40 -12.08
C MET A 158 -9.82 4.69 -10.72
N ILE A 159 -8.64 4.25 -10.28
CA ILE A 159 -8.47 3.63 -8.96
C ILE A 159 -8.79 4.64 -7.85
N ALA A 160 -8.28 5.87 -7.94
CA ALA A 160 -8.55 6.90 -6.94
C ALA A 160 -10.04 7.24 -6.83
N SER A 161 -10.75 7.32 -7.94
CA SER A 161 -12.20 7.57 -7.94
C SER A 161 -12.99 6.37 -7.42
N ALA A 162 -12.57 5.13 -7.73
CA ALA A 162 -13.20 3.93 -7.19
C ALA A 162 -13.07 3.86 -5.66
N ILE A 163 -11.87 4.11 -5.12
CA ILE A 163 -11.64 4.16 -3.67
C ILE A 163 -12.45 5.31 -3.04
N GLY A 164 -12.44 6.49 -3.67
CA GLY A 164 -13.20 7.64 -3.22
C GLY A 164 -14.73 7.42 -3.22
N GLY A 165 -15.23 6.57 -4.13
CA GLY A 165 -16.64 6.16 -4.15
C GLY A 165 -17.00 5.13 -3.08
N ILE A 166 -16.10 4.20 -2.77
CA ILE A 166 -16.33 3.15 -1.76
C ILE A 166 -16.39 3.74 -0.35
N LEU A 167 -15.55 4.73 -0.03
CA LEU A 167 -15.48 5.32 1.30
C LEU A 167 -16.83 5.88 1.81
N PRO A 168 -17.54 6.77 1.08
CA PRO A 168 -18.83 7.28 1.53
C PRO A 168 -19.91 6.20 1.58
N VAL A 169 -19.90 5.24 0.64
CA VAL A 169 -20.85 4.12 0.65
C VAL A 169 -20.64 3.25 1.90
N SER A 170 -19.39 2.90 2.21
CA SER A 170 -19.08 2.13 3.43
C SER A 170 -19.47 2.88 4.70
N TYR A 171 -19.23 4.20 4.73
CA TYR A 171 -19.62 5.03 5.88
C TYR A 171 -21.14 5.08 6.06
N THR A 172 -21.91 5.28 5.01
CA THR A 172 -23.38 5.32 5.07
C THR A 172 -23.97 3.96 5.45
N HIS A 173 -23.43 2.86 4.94
CA HIS A 173 -23.89 1.51 5.31
C HIS A 173 -23.56 1.12 6.76
N LEU A 174 -22.44 1.61 7.31
CA LEU A 174 -22.07 1.38 8.71
C LEU A 174 -22.87 2.26 9.68
N THR A 175 -23.27 3.46 9.24
CA THR A 175 -23.94 4.45 10.12
C THR A 175 -25.46 4.43 10.03
N LEU A 176 -26.06 3.77 9.01
CA LEU A 176 -27.49 3.57 8.98
C LEU A 176 -27.87 2.58 10.08
N PRO A 177 -28.62 3.01 11.11
CA PRO A 177 -29.17 2.07 12.06
C PRO A 177 -30.08 1.10 11.29
N THR A 178 -29.80 -0.18 11.37
CA THR A 178 -30.74 -1.23 10.96
C THR A 178 -31.94 -1.16 11.89
N SER A 179 -32.79 -0.16 11.72
CA SER A 179 -34.07 -0.09 12.36
C SER A 179 -35.03 -1.07 11.64
N HIS A 180 -34.80 -2.34 11.81
CA HIS A 180 -35.77 -3.39 11.55
C HIS A 180 -35.92 -4.21 12.84
N ASN A 181 -36.56 -3.55 13.82
CA ASN A 181 -37.28 -4.25 14.86
C ASN A 181 -38.73 -3.79 14.75
N VAL A 182 -39.52 -4.51 14.00
CA VAL A 182 -40.96 -4.65 14.22
C VAL A 182 -41.23 -6.13 14.25
#